data_43d4fe5e424d7e3208c51317545228c3
#
_entry.id   43d4fe5e424d7e3208c51317545228c3
#
_cell.length_a   1.000
_cell.length_b   1.000
_cell.length_c   1.000
_cell.angle_alpha   90.00
_cell.angle_beta   90.00
_cell.angle_gamma   90.00
#
_symmetry.space_group_name_H-M   'P 1'
#
loop_
_entity.id
_entity.type
_entity.pdbx_description
1 polymer ?
#
loop_
_entity_poly.entity_id
_entity_poly.type
_entity_poly.pdbx_seq_one_letter_code
_entity_poly.pdbx_strand_id
1 'polypeptide(L)'
;VYTELALPDGSALWRSTDGTGGAVPADGCVDLILLDEAVYVAGPSTRWIAAVADPERGSFGLRLAPGRAHGLLSVALPLLADRLVALADTVAADAARGLRERMVRFGDGPHPTAGLLALAARAAADNPWSRAVQAYAERAVPAVRVAAEMNETERTFRRRMRERFGYGYATLVRIERARRARQLLQGDRTLADVAAAAGYADQPHLAREFRRLVGASPAQFASSAA
;
A
#
# COMPACT_ATOMS: atom_id res chain seq x y z
N VAL A 1 -14.36 -7.33 12.04
CA VAL A 1 -14.41 -7.93 10.68
C VAL A 1 -13.80 -6.96 9.69
N TYR A 2 -12.84 -7.44 8.88
CA TYR A 2 -12.26 -6.68 7.78
C TYR A 2 -12.91 -7.08 6.45
N THR A 3 -13.31 -6.10 5.67
CA THR A 3 -13.84 -6.30 4.31
C THR A 3 -13.15 -5.34 3.34
N GLU A 4 -12.94 -5.81 2.11
CA GLU A 4 -12.27 -5.02 1.07
C GLU A 4 -12.99 -5.19 -0.27
N LEU A 5 -13.21 -4.07 -0.96
CA LEU A 5 -13.64 -4.01 -2.35
C LEU A 5 -12.44 -3.62 -3.20
N ALA A 6 -11.84 -4.59 -3.86
CA ALA A 6 -10.72 -4.34 -4.79
C ALA A 6 -11.20 -3.61 -6.05
N LEU A 7 -10.38 -2.67 -6.52
CA LEU A 7 -10.61 -1.90 -7.74
C LEU A 7 -9.67 -2.40 -8.87
N PRO A 8 -10.03 -2.20 -10.15
CA PRO A 8 -9.27 -2.74 -11.29
C PRO A 8 -7.83 -2.24 -11.40
N ASP A 9 -7.51 -1.12 -10.76
CA ASP A 9 -6.18 -0.50 -10.77
C ASP A 9 -5.28 -0.98 -9.60
N GLY A 10 -5.77 -1.90 -8.76
CA GLY A 10 -5.09 -2.37 -7.56
C GLY A 10 -5.30 -1.49 -6.33
N SER A 11 -6.09 -0.41 -6.43
CA SER A 11 -6.62 0.33 -5.29
C SER A 11 -7.75 -0.45 -4.62
N ALA A 12 -8.18 -0.06 -3.42
CA ALA A 12 -9.26 -0.73 -2.71
C ALA A 12 -10.00 0.22 -1.78
N LEU A 13 -11.29 -0.02 -1.62
CA LEU A 13 -12.08 0.51 -0.52
C LEU A 13 -12.17 -0.56 0.56
N TRP A 14 -11.85 -0.22 1.80
CA TRP A 14 -11.84 -1.19 2.89
C TRP A 14 -12.57 -0.67 4.13
N ARG A 15 -13.02 -1.61 4.94
CA ARG A 15 -13.71 -1.35 6.21
C ARG A 15 -13.24 -2.35 7.26
N SER A 16 -12.97 -1.87 8.46
CA SER A 16 -12.64 -2.68 9.63
C SER A 16 -13.57 -2.29 10.79
N THR A 17 -14.30 -3.26 11.34
CA THR A 17 -15.38 -3.00 12.32
C THR A 17 -15.15 -3.64 13.67
N ASP A 18 -14.05 -4.33 13.90
CA ASP A 18 -13.84 -5.11 15.14
C ASP A 18 -12.86 -4.48 16.14
N GLY A 19 -12.27 -3.34 15.79
CA GLY A 19 -11.38 -2.63 16.71
C GLY A 19 -10.13 -3.41 17.16
N THR A 20 -9.96 -4.63 16.72
CA THR A 20 -8.78 -5.43 17.04
C THR A 20 -7.59 -4.94 16.23
N GLY A 21 -6.71 -4.20 16.90
CA GLY A 21 -5.44 -3.79 16.32
C GLY A 21 -4.62 -5.02 15.87
N GLY A 22 -4.03 -4.96 14.70
CA GLY A 22 -3.17 -6.00 14.15
C GLY A 22 -1.98 -5.42 13.41
N ALA A 23 -1.07 -6.27 12.97
CA ALA A 23 0.01 -5.85 12.08
C ALA A 23 -0.55 -5.68 10.67
N VAL A 24 -0.44 -4.48 10.10
CA VAL A 24 -0.71 -4.21 8.69
C VAL A 24 0.61 -4.39 7.93
N PRO A 25 0.70 -5.36 7.03
CA PRO A 25 1.90 -5.58 6.24
C PRO A 25 2.24 -4.38 5.35
N ALA A 26 3.52 -4.17 5.10
CA ALA A 26 3.97 -3.21 4.10
C ALA A 26 3.42 -3.58 2.73
N ASP A 27 2.76 -2.65 2.08
CA ASP A 27 2.19 -2.78 0.74
C ASP A 27 2.58 -1.65 -0.20
N GLY A 28 3.27 -0.61 0.33
CA GLY A 28 3.70 0.56 -0.43
C GLY A 28 2.55 1.48 -0.86
N CYS A 29 1.35 1.23 -0.39
CA CYS A 29 0.15 2.00 -0.67
C CYS A 29 0.07 3.28 0.15
N VAL A 30 -0.78 4.19 -0.27
CA VAL A 30 -1.23 5.34 0.52
C VAL A 30 -2.70 5.15 0.82
N ASP A 31 -3.07 5.19 2.10
CA ASP A 31 -4.47 5.11 2.52
C ASP A 31 -5.00 6.47 2.98
N LEU A 32 -6.21 6.81 2.54
CA LEU A 32 -7.05 7.81 3.18
C LEU A 32 -7.93 7.08 4.19
N ILE A 33 -7.81 7.41 5.47
CA ILE A 33 -8.46 6.67 6.56
C ILE A 33 -9.39 7.61 7.31
N LEU A 34 -10.65 7.24 7.43
CA LEU A 34 -11.62 7.91 8.32
C LEU A 34 -11.54 7.26 9.70
N LEU A 35 -11.19 8.05 10.70
CA LEU A 35 -11.14 7.71 12.11
C LEU A 35 -11.81 8.83 12.89
N ASP A 36 -12.80 8.53 13.71
CA ASP A 36 -13.50 9.49 14.58
C ASP A 36 -13.84 10.81 13.86
N GLU A 37 -14.51 10.71 12.72
CA GLU A 37 -14.92 11.81 11.84
C GLU A 37 -13.78 12.66 11.22
N ALA A 38 -12.53 12.36 11.54
CA ALA A 38 -11.37 12.97 10.92
C ALA A 38 -10.77 12.05 9.84
N VAL A 39 -10.20 12.66 8.79
CA VAL A 39 -9.51 11.90 7.75
C VAL A 39 -8.01 12.07 7.91
N TYR A 40 -7.33 10.94 7.88
CA TYR A 40 -5.89 10.83 7.93
C TYR A 40 -5.34 10.27 6.64
N VAL A 41 -4.10 10.62 6.34
CA VAL A 41 -3.29 10.03 5.27
C VAL A 41 -2.27 9.11 5.94
N ALA A 42 -2.40 7.81 5.75
CA ALA A 42 -1.30 6.88 5.99
C ALA A 42 -0.41 6.90 4.75
N GLY A 43 0.82 7.35 4.90
CA GLY A 43 1.80 7.44 3.82
C GLY A 43 2.25 6.04 3.36
N PRO A 44 3.05 5.99 2.28
CA PRO A 44 3.44 4.71 1.71
C PRO A 44 4.19 3.85 2.74
N SER A 45 3.66 2.67 3.02
CA SER A 45 4.22 1.77 4.01
C SER A 45 5.39 0.97 3.45
N THR A 46 6.57 1.11 4.05
CA THR A 46 7.80 0.38 3.68
C THR A 46 8.23 -0.66 4.72
N ARG A 47 7.49 -0.74 5.81
CA ARG A 47 7.56 -1.74 6.88
C ARG A 47 6.15 -2.01 7.39
N TRP A 48 5.96 -3.07 8.15
CA TRP A 48 4.70 -3.30 8.84
C TRP A 48 4.42 -2.17 9.84
N ILE A 49 3.15 -1.85 10.02
CA ILE A 49 2.66 -0.87 11.00
C ILE A 49 1.59 -1.52 11.88
N ALA A 50 1.42 -1.00 13.10
CA ALA A 50 0.28 -1.38 13.90
C ALA A 50 -0.98 -0.72 13.31
N ALA A 51 -2.06 -1.49 13.17
CA ALA A 51 -3.33 -0.93 12.75
C ALA A 51 -3.83 0.08 13.79
N VAL A 52 -4.28 1.23 13.32
CA VAL A 52 -5.05 2.16 14.14
C VAL A 52 -6.52 1.79 13.94
N ALA A 53 -7.17 1.39 15.01
CA ALA A 53 -8.56 0.99 14.99
C ALA A 53 -9.38 1.91 15.91
N ASP A 54 -10.58 2.28 15.46
CA ASP A 54 -11.61 2.85 16.33
C ASP A 54 -12.44 1.67 16.85
N PRO A 55 -12.40 1.40 18.18
CA PRO A 55 -13.10 0.25 18.75
C PRO A 55 -14.62 0.40 18.74
N GLU A 56 -15.17 1.61 18.67
CA GLU A 56 -16.61 1.86 18.72
C GLU A 56 -17.24 1.98 17.33
N ARG A 57 -16.58 2.70 16.43
CA ARG A 57 -17.12 3.02 15.09
C ARG A 57 -16.47 2.24 13.95
N GLY A 58 -15.37 1.58 14.24
CA GLY A 58 -14.54 0.98 13.21
C GLY A 58 -13.75 2.02 12.41
N SER A 59 -13.06 1.59 11.38
CA SER A 59 -12.30 2.44 10.46
C SER A 59 -12.62 2.10 9.02
N PHE A 60 -12.56 3.12 8.19
CA PHE A 60 -12.84 3.00 6.75
C PHE A 60 -11.73 3.65 5.98
N GLY A 61 -11.39 3.11 4.81
CA GLY A 61 -10.33 3.70 4.02
C GLY A 61 -10.47 3.51 2.52
N LEU A 62 -9.85 4.44 1.80
CA LEU A 62 -9.50 4.28 0.39
C LEU A 62 -8.00 4.06 0.32
N ARG A 63 -7.60 2.84 -0.03
CA ARG A 63 -6.23 2.48 -0.35
C ARG A 63 -5.96 2.79 -1.81
N LEU A 64 -4.95 3.61 -2.05
CA LEU A 64 -4.42 3.88 -3.37
C LEU A 64 -3.22 2.99 -3.63
N ALA A 65 -3.24 2.25 -4.72
CA ALA A 65 -2.15 1.36 -5.11
C ALA A 65 -0.80 2.09 -5.20
N PRO A 66 0.34 1.40 -5.09
CA PRO A 66 1.67 2.00 -5.11
C PRO A 66 1.87 2.97 -6.27
N GLY A 67 2.33 4.18 -5.98
CA GLY A 67 2.58 5.22 -6.98
C GLY A 67 1.33 5.90 -7.56
N ARG A 68 0.13 5.71 -6.95
CA ARG A 68 -1.13 6.34 -7.40
C ARG A 68 -1.45 7.65 -6.67
N ALA A 69 -0.90 7.87 -5.49
CA ALA A 69 -1.19 9.07 -4.69
C ALA A 69 -0.45 10.33 -5.15
N HIS A 70 0.52 10.21 -6.08
CA HIS A 70 1.24 11.37 -6.61
C HIS A 70 0.29 12.33 -7.34
N GLY A 71 0.36 13.62 -6.99
CA GLY A 71 -0.53 14.65 -7.52
C GLY A 71 -1.87 14.79 -6.78
N LEU A 72 -2.21 13.87 -5.88
CA LEU A 72 -3.37 14.00 -4.99
C LEU A 72 -3.03 14.85 -3.76
N LEU A 73 -1.81 14.73 -3.26
CA LEU A 73 -1.31 15.38 -2.07
C LEU A 73 -0.37 16.54 -2.43
N SER A 74 -0.41 17.62 -1.66
CA SER A 74 0.47 18.79 -1.81
C SER A 74 1.84 18.58 -1.13
N VAL A 75 1.95 17.54 -0.28
CA VAL A 75 3.18 17.17 0.43
C VAL A 75 3.91 16.07 -0.33
N ALA A 76 5.23 16.16 -0.39
CA ALA A 76 6.06 15.15 -1.04
C ALA A 76 5.94 13.79 -0.33
N LEU A 77 5.64 12.73 -1.07
CA LEU A 77 5.42 11.38 -0.54
C LEU A 77 6.55 10.83 0.34
N PRO A 78 7.86 11.12 0.08
CA PRO A 78 8.92 10.67 0.99
C PRO A 78 8.80 11.20 2.42
N LEU A 79 8.16 12.36 2.63
CA LEU A 79 7.96 12.94 3.97
C LEU A 79 6.81 12.25 4.72
N LEU A 80 5.97 11.52 4.01
CA LEU A 80 4.82 10.79 4.54
C LEU A 80 5.12 9.30 4.75
N ALA A 81 6.23 8.78 4.24
CA ALA A 81 6.56 7.36 4.30
C ALA A 81 6.56 6.85 5.76
N ASP A 82 5.83 5.74 6.00
CA ASP A 82 5.65 5.10 7.31
C ASP A 82 5.05 6.02 8.40
N ARG A 83 4.26 7.02 8.00
CA ARG A 83 3.64 8.02 8.90
C ARG A 83 2.14 8.09 8.68
N LEU A 84 1.42 8.42 9.76
CA LEU A 84 0.02 8.82 9.75
C LEU A 84 -0.04 10.32 10.04
N VAL A 85 -0.66 11.10 9.15
CA VAL A 85 -0.79 12.57 9.29
C VAL A 85 -2.22 13.00 8.98
N ALA A 86 -2.67 14.12 9.55
CA ALA A 86 -3.99 14.65 9.24
C ALA A 86 -4.09 15.05 7.75
N LEU A 87 -5.22 14.77 7.11
CA LEU A 87 -5.45 15.14 5.71
C LEU A 87 -5.28 16.64 5.48
N ALA A 88 -5.71 17.46 6.46
CA ALA A 88 -5.62 18.93 6.40
C ALA A 88 -4.17 19.44 6.26
N ASP A 89 -3.19 18.66 6.71
CA ASP A 89 -1.77 19.00 6.59
C ASP A 89 -1.17 18.59 5.23
N THR A 90 -1.94 17.89 4.40
CA THR A 90 -1.43 17.30 3.15
C THR A 90 -2.07 17.83 1.89
N VAL A 91 -3.18 18.55 1.99
CA VAL A 91 -3.90 19.15 0.86
C VAL A 91 -4.48 20.52 1.23
N ALA A 92 -4.90 21.31 0.24
CA ALA A 92 -5.59 22.57 0.49
C ALA A 92 -6.93 22.36 1.25
N ALA A 93 -7.34 23.33 2.06
CA ALA A 93 -8.50 23.23 2.95
C ALA A 93 -9.81 22.82 2.26
N ASP A 94 -10.07 23.34 1.05
CA ASP A 94 -11.28 22.96 0.29
C ASP A 94 -11.23 21.52 -0.21
N ALA A 95 -10.06 21.05 -0.62
CA ALA A 95 -9.85 19.66 -1.02
C ALA A 95 -9.99 18.71 0.19
N ALA A 96 -9.44 19.08 1.36
CA ALA A 96 -9.59 18.33 2.59
C ALA A 96 -11.07 18.19 2.99
N ARG A 97 -11.82 19.27 2.95
CA ARG A 97 -13.26 19.28 3.24
C ARG A 97 -14.05 18.37 2.28
N GLY A 98 -13.85 18.51 0.98
CA GLY A 98 -14.52 17.68 -0.02
C GLY A 98 -14.18 16.19 0.08
N LEU A 99 -12.93 15.85 0.41
CA LEU A 99 -12.52 14.45 0.66
C LEU A 99 -13.16 13.91 1.94
N ARG A 100 -13.13 14.68 3.05
CA ARG A 100 -13.78 14.30 4.30
C ARG A 100 -15.27 14.01 4.11
N GLU A 101 -16.02 14.89 3.45
CA GLU A 101 -17.44 14.69 3.18
C GLU A 101 -17.73 13.41 2.39
N ARG A 102 -16.87 13.03 1.44
CA ARG A 102 -17.00 11.78 0.68
C ARG A 102 -16.69 10.56 1.55
N MET A 103 -15.65 10.65 2.40
CA MET A 103 -15.27 9.57 3.32
C MET A 103 -16.34 9.32 4.38
N VAL A 104 -16.91 10.36 4.97
CA VAL A 104 -18.01 10.25 5.93
C VAL A 104 -19.23 9.58 5.28
N ARG A 105 -19.65 10.01 4.11
CA ARG A 105 -20.74 9.35 3.35
C ARG A 105 -20.48 7.89 3.02
N PHE A 106 -19.21 7.51 2.83
CA PHE A 106 -18.83 6.11 2.67
C PHE A 106 -18.91 5.35 4.00
N GLY A 107 -18.50 5.97 5.10
CA GLY A 107 -18.57 5.40 6.44
C GLY A 107 -20.01 5.05 6.86
N ASP A 108 -20.97 5.92 6.53
CA ASP A 108 -22.38 5.80 6.92
C ASP A 108 -23.20 4.84 6.03
N GLY A 109 -22.69 4.42 4.89
CA GLY A 109 -23.42 3.62 3.90
C GLY A 109 -22.86 2.23 3.64
N PRO A 110 -23.70 1.30 3.16
CA PRO A 110 -23.27 -0.06 2.83
C PRO A 110 -22.45 -0.15 1.51
N HIS A 111 -22.51 0.89 0.69
CA HIS A 111 -21.91 0.91 -0.65
C HIS A 111 -20.93 2.06 -0.81
N PRO A 112 -19.84 1.87 -1.61
CA PRO A 112 -18.90 2.93 -1.90
C PRO A 112 -19.59 4.08 -2.66
N THR A 113 -19.24 5.31 -2.27
CA THR A 113 -19.76 6.48 -2.98
C THR A 113 -19.10 6.61 -4.35
N ALA A 114 -19.87 6.99 -5.36
CA ALA A 114 -19.36 7.25 -6.72
C ALA A 114 -18.17 8.23 -6.72
N GLY A 115 -18.16 9.18 -5.78
CA GLY A 115 -17.07 10.15 -5.65
C GLY A 115 -15.73 9.56 -5.22
N LEU A 116 -15.71 8.50 -4.38
CA LEU A 116 -14.47 7.80 -4.00
C LEU A 116 -13.98 6.90 -5.13
N LEU A 117 -14.89 6.21 -5.82
CA LEU A 117 -14.56 5.42 -7.00
C LEU A 117 -13.97 6.30 -8.11
N ALA A 118 -14.55 7.47 -8.37
CA ALA A 118 -14.03 8.43 -9.34
C ALA A 118 -12.64 8.96 -8.95
N LEU A 119 -12.39 9.18 -7.65
CA LEU A 119 -11.07 9.59 -7.16
C LEU A 119 -10.00 8.52 -7.42
N ALA A 120 -10.30 7.26 -7.11
CA ALA A 120 -9.39 6.13 -7.36
C ALA A 120 -9.13 5.96 -8.87
N ALA A 121 -10.18 5.99 -9.69
CA ALA A 121 -10.07 5.89 -11.15
C ALA A 121 -9.21 7.01 -11.76
N ARG A 122 -9.37 8.24 -11.27
CA ARG A 122 -8.55 9.38 -11.70
C ARG A 122 -7.08 9.20 -11.30
N ALA A 123 -6.80 8.81 -10.05
CA ALA A 123 -5.45 8.52 -9.60
C ALA A 123 -4.77 7.43 -10.44
N ALA A 124 -5.52 6.41 -10.86
CA ALA A 124 -5.03 5.36 -11.74
C ALA A 124 -4.74 5.86 -13.17
N ALA A 125 -5.64 6.64 -13.74
CA ALA A 125 -5.50 7.18 -15.10
C ALA A 125 -4.29 8.11 -15.23
N ASP A 126 -4.03 8.91 -14.20
CA ASP A 126 -2.95 9.90 -14.19
C ASP A 126 -1.55 9.28 -13.95
N ASN A 127 -1.45 7.96 -13.75
CA ASN A 127 -0.18 7.33 -13.37
C ASN A 127 0.23 6.09 -14.20
N PRO A 128 0.26 6.15 -15.56
CA PRO A 128 0.62 5.00 -16.38
C PRO A 128 2.08 4.55 -16.16
N TRP A 129 3.00 5.49 -15.88
CA TRP A 129 4.39 5.19 -15.54
C TRP A 129 4.51 4.35 -14.28
N SER A 130 3.78 4.70 -13.22
CA SER A 130 3.80 3.95 -11.96
C SER A 130 3.29 2.53 -12.14
N ARG A 131 2.27 2.32 -12.98
CA ARG A 131 1.74 1.00 -13.33
C ARG A 131 2.78 0.14 -14.05
N ALA A 132 3.48 0.70 -15.03
CA ALA A 132 4.54 0.00 -15.73
C ALA A 132 5.68 -0.40 -14.79
N VAL A 133 6.13 0.52 -13.92
CA VAL A 133 7.18 0.25 -12.94
C VAL A 133 6.77 -0.83 -11.94
N GLN A 134 5.52 -0.84 -11.47
CA GLN A 134 5.01 -1.89 -10.58
C GLN A 134 5.06 -3.26 -11.28
N ALA A 135 4.63 -3.37 -12.53
CA ALA A 135 4.70 -4.60 -13.31
C ALA A 135 6.14 -5.12 -13.50
N TYR A 136 7.14 -4.24 -13.58
CA TYR A 136 8.55 -4.63 -13.58
C TYR A 136 9.01 -5.11 -12.18
N ALA A 137 8.56 -4.48 -11.12
CA ALA A 137 8.90 -4.87 -9.75
C ALA A 137 8.32 -6.24 -9.37
N GLU A 138 7.10 -6.54 -9.78
CA GLU A 138 6.47 -7.86 -9.63
C GLU A 138 7.31 -8.99 -10.26
N ARG A 139 8.00 -8.71 -11.36
CA ARG A 139 8.92 -9.64 -12.04
C ARG A 139 10.35 -9.53 -11.54
N ALA A 140 10.62 -8.68 -10.54
CA ALA A 140 11.94 -8.42 -9.98
C ALA A 140 13.00 -8.02 -11.04
N VAL A 141 12.59 -7.29 -12.09
CA VAL A 141 13.51 -6.81 -13.13
C VAL A 141 14.52 -5.84 -12.51
N PRO A 142 15.83 -5.94 -12.82
CA PRO A 142 16.83 -5.02 -12.27
C PRO A 142 16.56 -3.55 -12.60
N ALA A 143 16.79 -2.65 -11.63
CA ALA A 143 16.49 -1.21 -11.76
C ALA A 143 17.15 -0.56 -13.01
N VAL A 144 18.38 -0.95 -13.33
CA VAL A 144 19.09 -0.44 -14.52
C VAL A 144 18.35 -0.79 -15.82
N ARG A 145 17.80 -2.00 -15.91
CA ARG A 145 17.02 -2.41 -17.08
C ARG A 145 15.67 -1.68 -17.14
N VAL A 146 15.00 -1.52 -15.99
CA VAL A 146 13.74 -0.76 -15.95
C VAL A 146 13.96 0.69 -16.38
N ALA A 147 15.02 1.35 -15.89
CA ALA A 147 15.35 2.70 -16.32
C ALA A 147 15.55 2.79 -17.85
N ALA A 148 16.29 1.85 -18.44
CA ALA A 148 16.51 1.79 -19.87
C ALA A 148 15.20 1.56 -20.65
N GLU A 149 14.36 0.63 -20.23
CA GLU A 149 13.04 0.35 -20.85
C GLU A 149 12.08 1.56 -20.77
N MET A 150 12.24 2.37 -19.72
CA MET A 150 11.46 3.61 -19.54
C MET A 150 12.09 4.82 -20.23
N ASN A 151 13.18 4.65 -21.02
CA ASN A 151 13.96 5.71 -21.67
C ASN A 151 14.46 6.77 -20.67
N GLU A 152 14.90 6.35 -19.48
CA GLU A 152 15.40 7.22 -18.43
C GLU A 152 16.83 6.88 -18.03
N THR A 153 17.59 7.89 -17.56
CA THR A 153 18.83 7.63 -16.84
C THR A 153 18.51 7.06 -15.45
N GLU A 154 19.42 6.27 -14.86
CA GLU A 154 19.21 5.77 -13.49
C GLU A 154 18.96 6.88 -12.46
N ARG A 155 19.63 8.05 -12.63
CA ARG A 155 19.42 9.22 -11.75
C ARG A 155 17.99 9.74 -11.87
N THR A 156 17.46 9.89 -13.10
CA THR A 156 16.09 10.33 -13.36
C THR A 156 15.09 9.32 -12.80
N PHE A 157 15.29 8.03 -13.08
CA PHE A 157 14.46 6.95 -12.56
C PHE A 157 14.40 6.94 -11.02
N ARG A 158 15.56 7.02 -10.34
CA ARG A 158 15.61 7.08 -8.86
C ARG A 158 14.88 8.30 -8.28
N ARG A 159 15.01 9.48 -8.90
CA ARG A 159 14.29 10.68 -8.50
C ARG A 159 12.80 10.49 -8.67
N ARG A 160 12.35 10.04 -9.84
CA ARG A 160 10.95 9.82 -10.17
C ARG A 160 10.29 8.73 -9.30
N MET A 161 11.03 7.68 -8.93
CA MET A 161 10.57 6.70 -7.94
C MET A 161 10.23 7.35 -6.60
N ARG A 162 11.11 8.21 -6.07
CA ARG A 162 10.85 8.91 -4.81
C ARG A 162 9.67 9.88 -4.91
N GLU A 163 9.57 10.61 -6.01
CA GLU A 163 8.46 11.55 -6.24
C GLU A 163 7.11 10.81 -6.29
N ARG A 164 7.03 9.70 -7.01
CA ARG A 164 5.76 9.02 -7.27
C ARG A 164 5.38 7.95 -6.26
N PHE A 165 6.35 7.24 -5.68
CA PHE A 165 6.10 6.17 -4.73
C PHE A 165 6.41 6.56 -3.28
N GLY A 166 7.20 7.61 -3.05
CA GLY A 166 7.72 7.98 -1.73
C GLY A 166 8.95 7.18 -1.31
N TYR A 167 9.33 6.15 -2.07
CA TYR A 167 10.47 5.26 -1.77
C TYR A 167 11.17 4.79 -3.06
N GLY A 168 12.28 4.06 -2.89
CA GLY A 168 13.09 3.58 -4.02
C GLY A 168 12.58 2.27 -4.62
N TYR A 169 12.93 2.00 -5.88
CA TYR A 169 12.53 0.79 -6.62
C TYR A 169 12.91 -0.52 -5.91
N ALA A 170 14.08 -0.61 -5.28
CA ALA A 170 14.46 -1.79 -4.50
C ALA A 170 13.48 -2.09 -3.35
N THR A 171 12.89 -1.06 -2.74
CA THR A 171 11.86 -1.23 -1.71
C THR A 171 10.58 -1.80 -2.33
N LEU A 172 10.14 -1.30 -3.49
CA LEU A 172 9.00 -1.84 -4.20
C LEU A 172 9.18 -3.33 -4.53
N VAL A 173 10.34 -3.72 -5.07
CA VAL A 173 10.67 -5.13 -5.34
C VAL A 173 10.59 -6.00 -4.07
N ARG A 174 11.08 -5.49 -2.93
CA ARG A 174 10.99 -6.22 -1.65
C ARG A 174 9.55 -6.39 -1.17
N ILE A 175 8.72 -5.36 -1.31
CA ILE A 175 7.30 -5.41 -0.99
C ILE A 175 6.59 -6.46 -1.87
N GLU A 176 6.80 -6.42 -3.18
CA GLU A 176 6.20 -7.38 -4.12
C GLU A 176 6.66 -8.82 -3.85
N ARG A 177 7.91 -9.00 -3.47
CA ARG A 177 8.45 -10.31 -3.06
C ARG A 177 7.78 -10.81 -1.77
N ALA A 178 7.59 -9.95 -0.78
CA ALA A 178 6.89 -10.30 0.46
C ALA A 178 5.39 -10.60 0.21
N ARG A 179 4.74 -9.84 -0.68
CA ARG A 179 3.36 -10.11 -1.12
C ARG A 179 3.23 -11.49 -1.75
N ARG A 180 4.15 -11.84 -2.65
CA ARG A 180 4.20 -13.18 -3.27
C ARG A 180 4.42 -14.28 -2.22
N ALA A 181 5.33 -14.07 -1.27
CA ALA A 181 5.57 -15.02 -0.20
C ALA A 181 4.32 -15.25 0.66
N ARG A 182 3.57 -14.19 1.01
CA ARG A 182 2.30 -14.30 1.73
C ARG A 182 1.28 -15.17 0.99
N GLN A 183 1.14 -14.99 -0.32
CA GLN A 183 0.25 -15.81 -1.15
C GLN A 183 0.67 -17.29 -1.17
N LEU A 184 1.98 -17.56 -1.28
CA LEU A 184 2.50 -18.93 -1.31
C LEU A 184 2.39 -19.64 0.05
N LEU A 185 2.43 -18.88 1.16
CA LEU A 185 2.28 -19.40 2.53
C LEU A 185 0.85 -19.82 2.88
N GLN A 186 -0.16 -19.47 2.07
CA GLN A 186 -1.54 -19.93 2.24
C GLN A 186 -1.78 -21.36 1.71
N GLY A 187 -0.78 -21.97 1.07
CA GLY A 187 -0.83 -23.35 0.59
C GLY A 187 0.17 -24.24 1.35
N ASP A 188 0.23 -25.51 0.98
CA ASP A 188 1.01 -26.57 1.65
C ASP A 188 2.51 -26.60 1.27
N ARG A 189 3.11 -25.44 0.97
CA ARG A 189 4.52 -25.37 0.57
C ARG A 189 5.45 -25.32 1.76
N THR A 190 6.63 -25.94 1.65
CA THR A 190 7.67 -25.76 2.66
C THR A 190 8.21 -24.33 2.64
N LEU A 191 8.75 -23.84 3.77
CA LEU A 191 9.36 -22.52 3.83
C LEU A 191 10.55 -22.35 2.87
N ALA A 192 11.26 -23.44 2.57
CA ALA A 192 12.34 -23.44 1.58
C ALA A 192 11.81 -23.24 0.16
N ASP A 193 10.71 -23.93 -0.21
CA ASP A 193 10.05 -23.76 -1.49
C ASP A 193 9.46 -22.36 -1.66
N VAL A 194 8.84 -21.83 -0.58
CA VAL A 194 8.33 -20.44 -0.58
C VAL A 194 9.47 -19.45 -0.78
N ALA A 195 10.63 -19.63 -0.09
CA ALA A 195 11.78 -18.75 -0.25
C ALA A 195 12.26 -18.74 -1.71
N ALA A 196 12.47 -19.90 -2.31
CA ALA A 196 12.90 -20.03 -3.69
C ALA A 196 11.87 -19.44 -4.67
N ALA A 197 10.59 -19.81 -4.55
CA ALA A 197 9.53 -19.36 -5.44
C ALA A 197 9.23 -17.85 -5.33
N ALA A 198 9.39 -17.26 -4.14
CA ALA A 198 9.24 -15.83 -3.92
C ALA A 198 10.50 -15.02 -4.29
N GLY A 199 11.63 -15.68 -4.63
CA GLY A 199 12.86 -15.03 -5.06
C GLY A 199 13.76 -14.55 -3.92
N TYR A 200 13.71 -15.21 -2.76
CA TYR A 200 14.68 -15.07 -1.67
C TYR A 200 15.87 -16.03 -1.88
N ALA A 201 17.05 -15.64 -1.41
CA ALA A 201 18.24 -16.48 -1.53
C ALA A 201 18.11 -17.78 -0.73
N ASP A 202 17.51 -17.71 0.44
CA ASP A 202 17.33 -18.82 1.38
C ASP A 202 16.18 -18.56 2.37
N GLN A 203 15.84 -19.55 3.18
CA GLN A 203 14.82 -19.45 4.23
C GLN A 203 15.18 -18.42 5.32
N PRO A 204 16.41 -18.29 5.83
CA PRO A 204 16.81 -17.21 6.73
C PRO A 204 16.63 -15.82 6.14
N HIS A 205 16.91 -15.59 4.85
CA HIS A 205 16.66 -14.33 4.16
C HIS A 205 15.16 -14.03 4.10
N LEU A 206 14.34 -15.01 3.70
CA LEU A 206 12.88 -14.90 3.75
C LEU A 206 12.42 -14.50 5.16
N ALA A 207 12.87 -15.19 6.21
CA ALA A 207 12.43 -14.95 7.59
C ALA A 207 12.75 -13.52 8.08
N ARG A 208 13.93 -13.00 7.75
CA ARG A 208 14.33 -11.62 8.14
C ARG A 208 13.51 -10.56 7.43
N GLU A 209 13.42 -10.64 6.08
CA GLU A 209 12.69 -9.64 5.29
C GLU A 209 11.18 -9.71 5.54
N PHE A 210 10.63 -10.92 5.65
CA PHE A 210 9.20 -11.12 5.92
C PHE A 210 8.80 -10.53 7.28
N ARG A 211 9.58 -10.78 8.35
CA ARG A 211 9.30 -10.19 9.67
C ARG A 211 9.33 -8.66 9.62
N ARG A 212 10.26 -8.07 8.88
CA ARG A 212 10.37 -6.61 8.70
C ARG A 212 9.16 -6.02 7.94
N LEU A 213 8.66 -6.74 6.93
CA LEU A 213 7.60 -6.22 6.04
C LEU A 213 6.20 -6.65 6.46
N VAL A 214 6.06 -7.75 7.19
CA VAL A 214 4.74 -8.34 7.55
C VAL A 214 4.46 -8.27 9.05
N GLY A 215 5.49 -8.11 9.89
CA GLY A 215 5.34 -8.06 11.36
C GLY A 215 5.30 -9.43 12.04
N ALA A 216 5.30 -10.53 11.30
CA ALA A 216 5.31 -11.89 11.79
C ALA A 216 6.37 -12.72 11.09
N SER A 217 6.77 -13.86 11.65
CA SER A 217 7.60 -14.81 10.92
C SER A 217 6.75 -15.55 9.86
N PRO A 218 7.36 -16.08 8.79
CA PRO A 218 6.64 -16.89 7.81
C PRO A 218 5.86 -18.06 8.43
N ALA A 219 6.42 -18.73 9.43
CA ALA A 219 5.77 -19.84 10.12
C ALA A 219 4.55 -19.39 10.93
N GLN A 220 4.66 -18.28 11.69
CA GLN A 220 3.52 -17.70 12.41
C GLN A 220 2.42 -17.27 11.46
N PHE A 221 2.77 -16.65 10.32
CA PHE A 221 1.80 -16.22 9.31
C PHE A 221 1.06 -17.42 8.70
N ALA A 222 1.78 -18.48 8.33
CA ALA A 222 1.17 -19.70 7.80
C ALA A 222 0.20 -20.33 8.79
N SER A 223 0.58 -20.41 10.10
CA SER A 223 -0.29 -20.98 11.15
C SER A 223 -1.54 -20.12 11.44
N SER A 224 -1.51 -18.80 11.19
CA SER A 224 -2.67 -17.92 11.40
C SER A 224 -3.63 -17.88 10.20
N ALA A 225 -3.20 -18.40 9.05
CA ALA A 225 -3.97 -18.43 7.81
C ALA A 225 -4.65 -19.81 7.57
N ALA A 226 -4.28 -20.83 8.36
CA ALA A 226 -4.87 -22.17 8.36
C ALA A 226 -6.07 -22.25 9.32
#